data_eb785da84e1a4d7458b44f7982d7ac53
#
_entry.id   eb785da84e1a4d7458b44f7982d7ac53
#
_cell.length_a   1.000
_cell.length_b   1.000
_cell.length_c   1.000
_cell.angle_alpha   90.00
_cell.angle_beta   90.00
_cell.angle_gamma   90.00
#
_symmetry.space_group_name_H-M   'P 1'
#
loop_
_entity.id
_entity.type
_entity.pdbx_description
1 polymer ?
#
loop_
_entity_poly.entity_id
_entity_poly.type
_entity_poly.pdbx_seq_one_letter_code
_entity_poly.pdbx_strand_id
1 'polypeptide(L)'
;MKKSIIAVIIIAVFGAVVLMQYSGTYNEAVNNQETVDQSWNDVSAAYQRRADLVPQLFETVKGAAKNEKEILTAVTQARAGIVNAQTPEDMQMFGKKINTAINLAFEAYPQIRSTERFADLQAQLEGTENRINKARTDYNATIKNYNTHIRGFFTKMILNNEEFPRKEGFKASQGAEKAPEIKF
;
A
#
# COMPACT_ATOMS: atom_id res chain seq x y z
N MET A 1 -4.20 -61.32 -10.79
CA MET A 1 -3.01 -60.64 -10.35
C MET A 1 -2.63 -59.43 -11.20
N LYS A 2 -2.48 -59.51 -12.55
CA LYS A 2 -2.13 -58.33 -13.39
C LYS A 2 -3.13 -57.17 -13.30
N LYS A 3 -4.43 -57.41 -13.26
CA LYS A 3 -5.47 -56.33 -13.17
C LYS A 3 -5.41 -55.60 -11.85
N SER A 4 -5.14 -56.27 -10.73
CA SER A 4 -5.02 -55.65 -9.39
C SER A 4 -3.76 -54.76 -9.28
N ILE A 5 -2.66 -55.16 -9.90
CA ILE A 5 -1.42 -54.35 -9.95
C ILE A 5 -1.64 -53.07 -10.76
N ILE A 6 -2.34 -53.19 -11.89
CA ILE A 6 -2.66 -52.01 -12.74
C ILE A 6 -3.57 -51.04 -11.94
N ALA A 7 -4.56 -51.52 -11.21
CA ALA A 7 -5.41 -50.67 -10.39
C ALA A 7 -4.61 -49.93 -9.30
N VAL A 8 -3.66 -50.60 -8.63
CA VAL A 8 -2.80 -49.96 -7.62
C VAL A 8 -1.91 -48.89 -8.24
N ILE A 9 -1.35 -49.14 -9.42
CA ILE A 9 -0.54 -48.13 -10.13
C ILE A 9 -1.39 -46.91 -10.50
N ILE A 10 -2.61 -47.10 -11.02
CA ILE A 10 -3.51 -46.00 -11.36
C ILE A 10 -3.83 -45.15 -10.11
N ILE A 11 -4.14 -45.78 -8.98
CA ILE A 11 -4.41 -45.09 -7.71
C ILE A 11 -3.17 -44.31 -7.24
N ALA A 12 -1.98 -44.91 -7.33
CA ALA A 12 -0.73 -44.28 -6.94
C ALA A 12 -0.42 -43.02 -7.82
N VAL A 13 -0.59 -43.15 -9.13
CA VAL A 13 -0.40 -42.03 -10.07
C VAL A 13 -1.41 -40.94 -9.83
N PHE A 14 -2.68 -41.30 -9.63
CA PHE A 14 -3.74 -40.33 -9.31
C PHE A 14 -3.43 -39.61 -7.99
N GLY A 15 -3.03 -40.33 -6.95
CA GLY A 15 -2.62 -39.74 -5.67
C GLY A 15 -1.42 -38.77 -5.83
N ALA A 16 -0.43 -39.14 -6.63
CA ALA A 16 0.72 -38.27 -6.92
C ALA A 16 0.30 -36.99 -7.64
N VAL A 17 -0.59 -37.09 -8.63
CA VAL A 17 -1.12 -35.90 -9.35
C VAL A 17 -1.90 -34.97 -8.40
N VAL A 18 -2.74 -35.52 -7.51
CA VAL A 18 -3.49 -34.75 -6.51
C VAL A 18 -2.54 -34.02 -5.56
N LEU A 19 -1.49 -34.70 -5.07
CA LEU A 19 -0.50 -34.10 -4.19
C LEU A 19 0.31 -32.99 -4.89
N MET A 20 0.68 -33.18 -6.15
CA MET A 20 1.34 -32.13 -6.94
C MET A 20 0.44 -30.91 -7.13
N GLN A 21 -0.83 -31.14 -7.44
CA GLN A 21 -1.79 -30.04 -7.60
C GLN A 21 -2.04 -29.31 -6.28
N TYR A 22 -2.16 -30.04 -5.17
CA TYR A 22 -2.29 -29.46 -3.85
C TYR A 22 -1.09 -28.57 -3.51
N SER A 23 0.12 -29.09 -3.62
CA SER A 23 1.36 -28.38 -3.31
C SER A 23 1.54 -27.14 -4.20
N GLY A 24 1.25 -27.26 -5.51
CA GLY A 24 1.33 -26.15 -6.45
C GLY A 24 0.37 -25.02 -6.09
N THR A 25 -0.88 -25.35 -5.84
CA THR A 25 -1.93 -24.37 -5.47
C THR A 25 -1.60 -23.67 -4.15
N TYR A 26 -1.17 -24.42 -3.15
CA TYR A 26 -0.79 -23.88 -1.84
C TYR A 26 0.41 -22.93 -1.95
N ASN A 27 1.48 -23.37 -2.60
CA ASN A 27 2.69 -22.56 -2.79
C ASN A 27 2.42 -21.28 -3.58
N GLU A 28 1.54 -21.33 -4.59
CA GLU A 28 1.11 -20.14 -5.33
C GLU A 28 0.33 -19.17 -4.45
N ALA A 29 -0.54 -19.66 -3.56
CA ALA A 29 -1.28 -18.82 -2.61
C ALA A 29 -0.32 -18.11 -1.65
N VAL A 30 0.66 -18.83 -1.09
CA VAL A 30 1.70 -18.27 -0.22
C VAL A 30 2.50 -17.21 -0.98
N ASN A 31 2.97 -17.50 -2.19
CA ASN A 31 3.75 -16.55 -2.99
C ASN A 31 2.97 -15.27 -3.33
N ASN A 32 1.69 -15.42 -3.66
CA ASN A 32 0.81 -14.27 -3.89
C ASN A 32 0.59 -13.45 -2.61
N GLN A 33 0.48 -14.09 -1.44
CA GLN A 33 0.36 -13.41 -0.15
C GLN A 33 1.63 -12.63 0.18
N GLU A 34 2.80 -13.22 0.05
CA GLU A 34 4.09 -12.54 0.23
C GLU A 34 4.25 -11.34 -0.71
N THR A 35 3.80 -11.48 -1.96
CA THR A 35 3.82 -10.40 -2.94
C THR A 35 2.92 -9.23 -2.51
N VAL A 36 1.76 -9.50 -1.91
CA VAL A 36 0.89 -8.44 -1.35
C VAL A 36 1.58 -7.77 -0.17
N ASP A 37 2.19 -8.53 0.73
CA ASP A 37 2.84 -7.99 1.92
C ASP A 37 4.09 -7.14 1.54
N GLN A 38 4.85 -7.55 0.52
CA GLN A 38 5.90 -6.73 -0.07
C GLN A 38 5.36 -5.42 -0.65
N SER A 39 4.29 -5.48 -1.45
CA SER A 39 3.68 -4.27 -2.02
C SER A 39 3.12 -3.34 -0.95
N TRP A 40 2.65 -3.87 0.18
CA TRP A 40 2.25 -3.08 1.34
C TRP A 40 3.42 -2.31 1.95
N ASN A 41 4.58 -2.97 2.09
CA ASN A 41 5.79 -2.33 2.56
C ASN A 41 6.25 -1.20 1.63
N ASP A 42 6.11 -1.37 0.31
CA ASP A 42 6.42 -0.32 -0.67
C ASP A 42 5.49 0.90 -0.51
N VAL A 43 4.19 0.68 -0.26
CA VAL A 43 3.25 1.76 0.07
C VAL A 43 3.68 2.47 1.34
N SER A 44 3.96 1.73 2.42
CA SER A 44 4.40 2.29 3.70
C SER A 44 5.67 3.13 3.54
N ALA A 45 6.67 2.63 2.82
CA ALA A 45 7.91 3.35 2.54
C ALA A 45 7.68 4.65 1.75
N ALA A 46 6.76 4.64 0.78
CA ALA A 46 6.42 5.83 0.01
C ALA A 46 5.78 6.93 0.89
N TYR A 47 4.87 6.56 1.79
CA TYR A 47 4.28 7.49 2.74
C TYR A 47 5.28 8.00 3.78
N GLN A 48 6.15 7.14 4.31
CA GLN A 48 7.22 7.54 5.24
C GLN A 48 8.16 8.55 4.60
N ARG A 49 8.60 8.29 3.35
CA ARG A 49 9.45 9.23 2.60
C ARG A 49 8.80 10.61 2.45
N ARG A 50 7.49 10.66 2.21
CA ARG A 50 6.78 11.94 2.16
C ARG A 50 6.75 12.64 3.51
N ALA A 51 6.55 11.90 4.60
CA ALA A 51 6.59 12.44 5.96
C ALA A 51 7.97 13.00 6.32
N ASP A 52 9.06 12.39 5.84
CA ASP A 52 10.44 12.83 6.09
C ASP A 52 10.78 14.16 5.40
N LEU A 53 10.02 14.59 4.41
CA LEU A 53 10.19 15.90 3.78
C LEU A 53 9.68 17.05 4.65
N VAL A 54 8.77 16.80 5.62
CA VAL A 54 8.17 17.86 6.43
C VAL A 54 9.20 18.54 7.35
N PRO A 55 10.03 17.82 8.12
CA PRO A 55 11.12 18.44 8.87
C PRO A 55 12.07 19.26 7.99
N GLN A 56 12.41 18.76 6.79
CA GLN A 56 13.29 19.47 5.85
C GLN A 56 12.67 20.79 5.37
N LEU A 57 11.35 20.84 5.25
CA LEU A 57 10.63 22.07 4.95
C LEU A 57 10.89 23.13 6.03
N PHE A 58 10.81 22.78 7.31
CA PHE A 58 11.05 23.71 8.41
C PHE A 58 12.53 24.13 8.51
N GLU A 59 13.47 23.24 8.28
CA GLU A 59 14.91 23.59 8.22
C GLU A 59 15.22 24.63 7.13
N THR A 60 14.49 24.58 6.02
CA THR A 60 14.67 25.53 4.90
C THR A 60 14.20 26.93 5.27
N VAL A 61 13.26 27.06 6.19
CA VAL A 61 12.57 28.33 6.50
C VAL A 61 13.28 29.17 7.56
N LYS A 62 14.16 28.60 8.36
CA LYS A 62 14.90 29.28 9.44
C LYS A 62 14.14 30.46 10.06
N GLY A 63 13.17 30.19 10.90
CA GLY A 63 12.48 31.25 11.62
C GLY A 63 11.23 30.76 12.33
N ALA A 64 11.15 31.03 13.59
CA ALA A 64 10.16 30.59 14.55
C ALA A 64 8.72 30.82 14.07
N ALA A 65 8.10 29.79 13.49
CA ALA A 65 6.67 29.75 13.40
C ALA A 65 6.10 29.38 14.78
N LYS A 66 5.09 30.10 15.19
CA LYS A 66 4.41 29.88 16.48
C LYS A 66 3.86 28.45 16.64
N ASN A 67 3.67 27.74 15.50
CA ASN A 67 3.04 26.41 15.41
C ASN A 67 4.00 25.30 14.92
N GLU A 68 5.31 25.57 14.75
CA GLU A 68 6.29 24.59 14.23
C GLU A 68 6.30 23.32 15.07
N LYS A 69 6.35 23.46 16.39
CA LYS A 69 6.36 22.32 17.34
C LYS A 69 5.10 21.47 17.21
N GLU A 70 3.95 22.08 17.01
CA GLU A 70 2.67 21.38 16.88
C GLU A 70 2.60 20.59 15.56
N ILE A 71 3.02 21.22 14.46
CA ILE A 71 3.07 20.57 13.14
C ILE A 71 4.05 19.39 13.15
N LEU A 72 5.26 19.58 13.68
CA LEU A 72 6.26 18.51 13.78
C LEU A 72 5.79 17.35 14.69
N THR A 73 5.07 17.67 15.78
CA THR A 73 4.47 16.65 16.64
C THR A 73 3.40 15.85 15.87
N ALA A 74 2.53 16.53 15.15
CA ALA A 74 1.49 15.88 14.35
C ALA A 74 2.10 14.97 13.25
N VAL A 75 3.18 15.41 12.60
CA VAL A 75 3.90 14.60 11.60
C VAL A 75 4.57 13.38 12.24
N THR A 76 5.19 13.55 13.40
CA THR A 76 5.81 12.42 14.13
C THR A 76 4.77 11.37 14.51
N GLN A 77 3.59 11.81 14.99
CA GLN A 77 2.46 10.92 15.27
C GLN A 77 1.91 10.23 14.02
N ALA A 78 1.77 10.98 12.92
CA ALA A 78 1.31 10.42 11.65
C ALA A 78 2.31 9.39 11.11
N ARG A 79 3.62 9.66 11.22
CA ARG A 79 4.67 8.73 10.82
C ARG A 79 4.63 7.43 11.63
N ALA A 80 4.50 7.53 12.96
CA ALA A 80 4.31 6.35 13.82
C ALA A 80 3.05 5.56 13.43
N GLY A 81 1.97 6.27 13.08
CA GLY A 81 0.74 5.66 12.57
C GLY A 81 0.92 4.93 11.24
N ILE A 82 1.71 5.48 10.31
CA ILE A 82 2.03 4.81 9.02
C ILE A 82 2.76 3.48 9.27
N VAL A 83 3.74 3.47 10.17
CA VAL A 83 4.49 2.23 10.50
C VAL A 83 3.58 1.15 11.06
N ASN A 84 2.56 1.53 11.82
CA ASN A 84 1.62 0.62 12.48
C ASN A 84 0.32 0.41 11.69
N ALA A 85 0.15 1.06 10.53
CA ALA A 85 -1.04 0.92 9.71
C ALA A 85 -1.16 -0.49 9.16
N GLN A 86 -2.31 -1.12 9.34
CA GLN A 86 -2.60 -2.46 8.86
C GLN A 86 -3.67 -2.45 7.75
N THR A 87 -4.35 -1.33 7.56
CA THR A 87 -5.41 -1.18 6.57
C THR A 87 -5.13 -0.03 5.60
N PRO A 88 -5.64 -0.12 4.35
CA PRO A 88 -5.58 1.00 3.40
C PRO A 88 -6.24 2.28 3.93
N GLU A 89 -7.30 2.16 4.73
CA GLU A 89 -8.00 3.27 5.37
C GLU A 89 -7.10 4.00 6.38
N ASP A 90 -6.40 3.26 7.25
CA ASP A 90 -5.44 3.83 8.20
C ASP A 90 -4.32 4.55 7.48
N MET A 91 -3.75 3.92 6.46
CA MET A 91 -2.68 4.51 5.65
C MET A 91 -3.13 5.82 5.00
N GLN A 92 -4.34 5.88 4.44
CA GLN A 92 -4.90 7.10 3.88
C GLN A 92 -5.14 8.18 4.94
N MET A 93 -5.62 7.80 6.12
CA MET A 93 -5.85 8.73 7.23
C MET A 93 -4.54 9.40 7.67
N PHE A 94 -3.48 8.63 7.87
CA PHE A 94 -2.18 9.18 8.24
C PHE A 94 -1.55 9.99 7.11
N GLY A 95 -1.69 9.55 5.85
CA GLY A 95 -1.28 10.32 4.67
C GLY A 95 -1.96 11.68 4.58
N LYS A 96 -3.27 11.76 4.86
CA LYS A 96 -3.99 13.05 4.93
C LYS A 96 -3.44 13.97 6.02
N LYS A 97 -3.09 13.44 7.21
CA LYS A 97 -2.47 14.24 8.28
C LYS A 97 -1.14 14.84 7.85
N ILE A 98 -0.31 14.08 7.12
CA ILE A 98 0.95 14.60 6.56
C ILE A 98 0.69 15.70 5.53
N ASN A 99 -0.26 15.51 4.62
CA ASN A 99 -0.61 16.51 3.62
C ASN A 99 -1.15 17.80 4.29
N THR A 100 -1.96 17.67 5.34
CA THR A 100 -2.43 18.82 6.13
C THR A 100 -1.24 19.55 6.77
N ALA A 101 -0.28 18.84 7.35
CA ALA A 101 0.91 19.43 7.95
C ALA A 101 1.78 20.17 6.90
N ILE A 102 1.93 19.63 5.70
CA ILE A 102 2.63 20.28 4.59
C ILE A 102 1.91 21.58 4.19
N ASN A 103 0.59 21.55 4.04
CA ASN A 103 -0.18 22.74 3.67
C ASN A 103 -0.11 23.82 4.75
N LEU A 104 -0.24 23.48 6.03
CA LEU A 104 -0.09 24.41 7.14
C LEU A 104 1.31 25.05 7.18
N ALA A 105 2.36 24.28 6.86
CA ALA A 105 3.70 24.81 6.76
C ALA A 105 3.82 25.82 5.60
N PHE A 106 3.22 25.57 4.44
CA PHE A 106 3.20 26.51 3.32
C PHE A 106 2.38 27.79 3.59
N GLU A 107 1.31 27.68 4.35
CA GLU A 107 0.50 28.83 4.77
C GLU A 107 1.24 29.68 5.79
N ALA A 108 1.96 29.06 6.72
CA ALA A 108 2.74 29.77 7.74
C ALA A 108 3.94 30.56 7.17
N TYR A 109 4.44 30.15 6.00
CA TYR A 109 5.65 30.71 5.40
C TYR A 109 5.49 31.11 3.92
N PRO A 110 4.64 32.07 3.58
CA PRO A 110 4.38 32.46 2.19
C PRO A 110 5.62 32.97 1.44
N GLN A 111 6.59 33.52 2.17
CA GLN A 111 7.84 34.04 1.62
C GLN A 111 8.78 32.96 1.07
N ILE A 112 8.59 31.67 1.45
CA ILE A 112 9.45 30.60 0.93
C ILE A 112 9.21 30.38 -0.55
N ARG A 113 8.01 30.66 -1.04
CA ARG A 113 7.58 30.36 -2.41
C ARG A 113 8.46 30.99 -3.49
N SER A 114 9.25 32.00 -3.13
CA SER A 114 10.17 32.70 -4.05
C SER A 114 11.61 32.16 -4.02
N THR A 115 11.89 31.10 -3.27
CA THR A 115 13.25 30.55 -3.14
C THR A 115 13.46 29.31 -4.02
N GLU A 116 14.67 29.14 -4.57
CA GLU A 116 15.04 27.93 -5.33
C GLU A 116 14.85 26.65 -4.50
N ARG A 117 15.21 26.69 -3.22
CA ARG A 117 15.02 25.57 -2.30
C ARG A 117 13.57 25.14 -2.16
N PHE A 118 12.63 26.09 -2.28
CA PHE A 118 11.21 25.77 -2.29
C PHE A 118 10.81 25.04 -3.56
N ALA A 119 11.30 25.44 -4.71
CA ALA A 119 11.05 24.78 -5.98
C ALA A 119 11.56 23.32 -5.96
N ASP A 120 12.75 23.08 -5.41
CA ASP A 120 13.31 21.74 -5.24
C ASP A 120 12.46 20.88 -4.30
N LEU A 121 12.02 21.46 -3.19
CA LEU A 121 11.17 20.76 -2.23
C LEU A 121 9.79 20.44 -2.82
N GLN A 122 9.20 21.37 -3.56
CA GLN A 122 7.95 21.15 -4.27
C GLN A 122 8.08 20.00 -5.28
N ALA A 123 9.15 19.96 -6.07
CA ALA A 123 9.43 18.87 -6.99
C ALA A 123 9.58 17.52 -6.25
N GLN A 124 10.22 17.50 -5.08
CA GLN A 124 10.32 16.30 -4.26
C GLN A 124 8.96 15.86 -3.70
N LEU A 125 8.10 16.79 -3.26
CA LEU A 125 6.76 16.51 -2.78
C LEU A 125 5.87 15.94 -3.89
N GLU A 126 5.92 16.51 -5.09
CA GLU A 126 5.24 15.98 -6.28
C GLU A 126 5.76 14.58 -6.64
N GLY A 127 7.08 14.41 -6.61
CA GLY A 127 7.70 13.10 -6.84
C GLY A 127 7.28 12.04 -5.83
N THR A 128 7.12 12.40 -4.55
CA THR A 128 6.62 11.46 -3.52
C THR A 128 5.14 11.14 -3.70
N GLU A 129 4.31 12.10 -4.11
CA GLU A 129 2.90 11.85 -4.43
C GLU A 129 2.75 10.86 -5.58
N ASN A 130 3.52 11.05 -6.65
CA ASN A 130 3.53 10.12 -7.78
C ASN A 130 3.95 8.70 -7.35
N ARG A 131 4.94 8.58 -6.45
CA ARG A 131 5.37 7.29 -5.89
C ARG A 131 4.27 6.64 -5.04
N ILE A 132 3.58 7.40 -4.20
CA ILE A 132 2.45 6.91 -3.42
C ILE A 132 1.35 6.39 -4.35
N ASN A 133 0.99 7.15 -5.38
CA ASN A 133 -0.04 6.75 -6.34
C ASN A 133 0.35 5.48 -7.09
N LYS A 134 1.61 5.38 -7.51
CA LYS A 134 2.13 4.16 -8.16
C LYS A 134 2.09 2.97 -7.19
N ALA A 135 2.62 3.10 -5.98
CA ALA A 135 2.65 2.04 -4.99
C ALA A 135 1.23 1.54 -4.64
N ARG A 136 0.24 2.45 -4.50
CA ARG A 136 -1.16 2.09 -4.28
C ARG A 136 -1.76 1.31 -5.46
N THR A 137 -1.42 1.69 -6.69
CA THR A 137 -1.87 1.00 -7.90
C THR A 137 -1.27 -0.40 -7.98
N ASP A 138 0.03 -0.53 -7.72
CA ASP A 138 0.74 -1.81 -7.72
C ASP A 138 0.17 -2.72 -6.60
N TYR A 139 -0.05 -2.20 -5.40
CA TYR A 139 -0.69 -2.91 -4.30
C TYR A 139 -2.10 -3.41 -4.67
N ASN A 140 -2.92 -2.58 -5.28
CA ASN A 140 -4.24 -2.99 -5.74
C ASN A 140 -4.19 -4.10 -6.80
N ALA A 141 -3.16 -4.07 -7.67
CA ALA A 141 -2.94 -5.12 -8.66
C ALA A 141 -2.54 -6.46 -8.00
N THR A 142 -1.65 -6.43 -7.01
CA THR A 142 -1.27 -7.64 -6.26
C THR A 142 -2.44 -8.23 -5.49
N ILE A 143 -3.25 -7.39 -4.84
CA ILE A 143 -4.49 -7.82 -4.17
C ILE A 143 -5.48 -8.46 -5.13
N LYS A 144 -5.65 -7.87 -6.32
CA LYS A 144 -6.53 -8.47 -7.34
C LYS A 144 -6.05 -9.87 -7.70
N ASN A 145 -4.75 -10.07 -7.93
CA ASN A 145 -4.17 -11.36 -8.28
C ASN A 145 -4.36 -12.37 -7.14
N TYR A 146 -3.99 -12.00 -5.92
CA TYR A 146 -4.18 -12.80 -4.71
C TYR A 146 -5.64 -13.20 -4.52
N ASN A 147 -6.56 -12.25 -4.48
CA ASN A 147 -7.99 -12.50 -4.28
C ASN A 147 -8.60 -13.34 -5.41
N THR A 148 -8.10 -13.21 -6.65
CA THR A 148 -8.55 -14.04 -7.77
C THR A 148 -8.08 -15.48 -7.59
N HIS A 149 -6.83 -15.68 -7.20
CA HIS A 149 -6.26 -17.00 -6.97
C HIS A 149 -6.99 -17.74 -5.85
N ILE A 150 -7.14 -17.16 -4.65
CA ILE A 150 -7.80 -17.81 -3.50
C ILE A 150 -9.29 -18.10 -3.72
N ARG A 151 -9.93 -17.42 -4.68
CA ARG A 151 -11.34 -17.62 -5.04
C ARG A 151 -11.54 -18.59 -6.19
N GLY A 152 -10.47 -19.08 -6.79
CA GLY A 152 -10.51 -20.10 -7.84
C GLY A 152 -11.24 -21.35 -7.35
N PHE A 153 -11.95 -22.05 -8.23
CA PHE A 153 -12.78 -23.20 -7.86
C PHE A 153 -11.97 -24.27 -7.12
N PHE A 154 -10.85 -24.71 -7.69
CA PHE A 154 -10.01 -25.74 -7.06
C PHE A 154 -9.26 -25.19 -5.84
N THR A 155 -8.79 -23.96 -5.91
CA THR A 155 -8.08 -23.29 -4.81
C THR A 155 -8.96 -23.20 -3.57
N LYS A 156 -10.22 -22.83 -3.73
CA LYS A 156 -11.18 -22.72 -2.63
C LYS A 156 -11.51 -24.07 -1.96
N MET A 157 -11.31 -25.18 -2.67
CA MET A 157 -11.47 -26.53 -2.09
C MET A 157 -10.23 -26.96 -1.27
N ILE A 158 -9.07 -26.38 -1.57
CA ILE A 158 -7.78 -26.77 -1.02
C ILE A 158 -7.38 -25.85 0.14
N LEU A 159 -7.58 -24.53 -0.02
CA LEU A 159 -7.10 -23.53 0.93
C LEU A 159 -8.11 -23.27 2.06
N ASN A 160 -7.58 -23.08 3.27
CA ASN A 160 -8.35 -22.61 4.40
C ASN A 160 -8.54 -21.07 4.31
N ASN A 161 -9.79 -20.62 4.40
CA ASN A 161 -10.13 -19.18 4.38
C ASN A 161 -9.59 -18.40 5.60
N GLU A 162 -9.29 -19.07 6.71
CA GLU A 162 -8.69 -18.43 7.89
C GLU A 162 -7.20 -18.13 7.66
N GLU A 163 -6.50 -19.02 6.94
CA GLU A 163 -5.10 -18.86 6.59
C GLU A 163 -4.91 -17.89 5.43
N PHE A 164 -5.82 -17.91 4.45
CA PHE A 164 -5.80 -17.05 3.27
C PHE A 164 -7.06 -16.17 3.20
N PRO A 165 -7.21 -15.18 4.10
CA PRO A 165 -8.36 -14.29 4.09
C PRO A 165 -8.31 -13.35 2.90
N ARG A 166 -9.49 -12.91 2.44
CA ARG A 166 -9.58 -11.88 1.42
C ARG A 166 -8.96 -10.58 1.92
N LYS A 167 -8.10 -9.97 1.11
CA LYS A 167 -7.48 -8.67 1.40
C LYS A 167 -8.22 -7.54 0.70
N GLU A 168 -8.22 -6.34 1.30
CA GLU A 168 -8.84 -5.14 0.75
C GLU A 168 -7.79 -4.20 0.16
N GLY A 169 -8.15 -3.52 -0.94
CA GLY A 169 -7.30 -2.55 -1.62
C GLY A 169 -7.68 -1.12 -1.29
N PHE A 170 -6.84 -0.19 -1.75
CA PHE A 170 -7.15 1.24 -1.71
C PHE A 170 -8.34 1.56 -2.58
N LYS A 171 -9.32 2.27 -2.02
CA LYS A 171 -10.49 2.80 -2.74
C LYS A 171 -10.18 4.20 -3.26
N ALA A 172 -10.88 4.61 -4.31
CA ALA A 172 -10.87 6.00 -4.75
C ALA A 172 -11.39 6.90 -3.61
N SER A 173 -10.91 8.14 -3.57
CA SER A 173 -11.42 9.13 -2.61
C SER A 173 -12.92 9.36 -2.84
N GLN A 174 -13.69 9.50 -1.77
CA GLN A 174 -15.12 9.84 -1.88
C GLN A 174 -15.27 11.12 -2.71
N GLY A 175 -16.12 11.07 -3.72
CA GLY A 175 -16.36 12.18 -4.63
C GLY A 175 -15.46 12.21 -5.87
N ALA A 176 -14.51 11.29 -6.01
CA ALA A 176 -13.67 11.18 -7.21
C ALA A 176 -14.47 10.83 -8.49
N GLU A 177 -15.67 10.30 -8.33
CA GLU A 177 -16.62 10.05 -9.43
C GLU A 177 -17.31 11.30 -9.95
N LYS A 178 -17.26 12.42 -9.22
CA LYS A 178 -17.83 13.71 -9.67
C LYS A 178 -16.71 14.54 -10.26
N ALA A 179 -16.85 14.86 -11.55
CA ALA A 179 -15.97 15.85 -12.16
C ALA A 179 -16.10 17.19 -11.40
N PRO A 180 -15.00 17.90 -11.14
CA PRO A 180 -15.06 19.21 -10.54
C PRO A 180 -15.89 20.15 -11.43
N GLU A 181 -16.93 20.80 -10.87
CA GLU A 181 -17.65 21.86 -11.56
C GLU A 181 -16.69 23.02 -11.82
N ILE A 182 -16.32 23.23 -13.07
CA ILE A 182 -15.59 24.43 -13.48
C ILE A 182 -16.62 25.54 -13.58
N LYS A 183 -16.67 26.42 -12.59
CA LYS A 183 -17.41 27.69 -12.69
C LYS A 183 -16.48 28.69 -13.36
N PHE A 184 -16.87 29.13 -14.56
CA PHE A 184 -16.25 30.24 -15.28
C PHE A 184 -16.76 31.57 -14.73
#